data_f80c0ab0feff37a5e941e7387c969a29
#
_entry.id   f80c0ab0feff37a5e941e7387c969a29
#
_cell.length_a   1.000
_cell.length_b   1.000
_cell.length_c   1.000
_cell.angle_alpha   90.00
_cell.angle_beta   90.00
_cell.angle_gamma   90.00
#
_symmetry.space_group_name_H-M   'P 1'
#
loop_
_entity.id
_entity.type
_entity.pdbx_description
1 polymer ?
#
loop_
_entity_poly.entity_id
_entity_poly.type
_entity_poly.pdbx_seq_one_letter_code
_entity_poly.pdbx_strand_id
1 'polypeptide(L)'
;GFSNFETKGGSHPFEIAVSAEMEVTAHATLRLRAFLRKLRDKEGAMPESYVKYLADVVSGKGIPPQEYFRKGKLASLWDAAEAEALNLTLGISKHNDLLYGRIEAAKKKYDALILIGGPPCQAYSLVGRARQSNVPGFLTEGDAKHFLYKEYLQVIARYSPEVFIMENVKGILSSTVGGRSMFNQIRADLANPKRALGMSGPHKEYVLLPVHVDEGSVRNPDDIIDDPSRLIVRCEKHGIPQARHRVIIMGVQKSLLAKAIKAPGLDLPEKVKTIAEALSGLPKLRSGLSRTEDVPDEWVRAMESQRKRVVRSLGKSADSDLVELLEDVEFD
;
A
#
# COMPACT_ATOMS: atom_id res chain seq x y z
N GLY A 1 6.85 9.21 0.86
CA GLY A 1 6.47 8.87 -0.51
C GLY A 1 6.56 10.08 -1.44
N PHE A 2 5.85 10.07 -2.55
CA PHE A 2 5.92 11.13 -3.58
C PHE A 2 5.73 12.55 -3.02
N SER A 3 4.74 12.76 -2.14
CA SER A 3 4.47 14.07 -1.55
C SER A 3 5.59 14.63 -0.66
N ASN A 4 6.52 13.79 -0.22
CA ASN A 4 7.68 14.21 0.58
C ASN A 4 8.96 14.25 -0.26
N PHE A 5 8.86 13.97 -1.56
CA PHE A 5 10.01 14.04 -2.44
C PHE A 5 10.37 15.50 -2.65
N GLU A 6 11.63 15.82 -2.42
CA GLU A 6 12.21 17.13 -2.59
C GLU A 6 13.29 17.05 -3.68
N THR A 7 13.24 17.97 -4.62
CA THR A 7 14.29 18.10 -5.64
C THR A 7 15.56 18.70 -5.02
N LYS A 8 16.69 18.57 -5.71
CA LYS A 8 17.95 19.22 -5.30
C LYS A 8 17.82 20.75 -5.13
N GLY A 9 16.80 21.36 -5.72
CA GLY A 9 16.47 22.79 -5.59
C GLY A 9 15.46 23.12 -4.51
N GLY A 10 15.08 22.16 -3.63
CA GLY A 10 14.15 22.39 -2.51
C GLY A 10 12.67 22.42 -2.90
N SER A 11 12.28 22.04 -4.13
CA SER A 11 10.89 22.01 -4.55
C SER A 11 10.24 20.66 -4.36
N HIS A 12 8.94 20.64 -4.02
CA HIS A 12 8.09 19.45 -3.91
C HIS A 12 7.20 19.36 -5.17
N PRO A 13 7.62 18.62 -6.22
CA PRO A 13 6.92 18.61 -7.51
C PRO A 13 5.63 17.78 -7.52
N PHE A 14 5.36 17.03 -6.46
CA PHE A 14 4.21 16.14 -6.40
C PHE A 14 3.16 16.61 -5.40
N GLU A 15 1.93 16.75 -5.86
CA GLU A 15 0.75 17.00 -5.02
C GLU A 15 -0.24 15.82 -5.16
N ILE A 16 -0.88 15.42 -4.06
CA ILE A 16 -1.94 14.42 -4.10
C ILE A 16 -3.26 15.12 -4.40
N ALA A 17 -3.77 14.94 -5.59
CA ALA A 17 -5.02 15.56 -6.04
C ALA A 17 -6.25 14.88 -5.44
N VAL A 18 -6.26 13.55 -5.42
CA VAL A 18 -7.33 12.73 -4.86
C VAL A 18 -6.82 11.35 -4.48
N SER A 19 -7.37 10.79 -3.41
CA SER A 19 -7.20 9.39 -3.01
C SER A 19 -8.56 8.77 -2.76
N ALA A 20 -8.75 7.50 -3.15
CA ALA A 20 -9.98 6.74 -2.96
C ALA A 20 -9.69 5.47 -2.15
N GLU A 21 -10.47 5.24 -1.10
CA GLU A 21 -10.41 4.05 -0.26
C GLU A 21 -11.83 3.66 0.18
N MET A 22 -12.17 2.38 0.05
CA MET A 22 -13.51 1.90 0.38
C MET A 22 -13.68 1.48 1.84
N GLU A 23 -12.62 0.95 2.45
CA GLU A 23 -12.66 0.48 3.82
C GLU A 23 -12.62 1.66 4.78
N VAL A 24 -13.61 1.73 5.69
CA VAL A 24 -13.87 2.91 6.54
C VAL A 24 -12.67 3.23 7.45
N THR A 25 -12.06 2.21 8.05
CA THR A 25 -10.93 2.39 8.99
C THR A 25 -9.66 2.81 8.24
N ALA A 26 -9.40 2.20 7.07
CA ALA A 26 -8.29 2.57 6.21
C ALA A 26 -8.47 3.99 5.66
N HIS A 27 -9.70 4.35 5.25
CA HIS A 27 -10.04 5.71 4.84
C HIS A 27 -9.83 6.74 5.96
N ALA A 28 -10.24 6.43 7.20
CA ALA A 28 -10.01 7.33 8.34
C ALA A 28 -8.50 7.60 8.54
N THR A 29 -7.67 6.57 8.42
CA THR A 29 -6.20 6.68 8.46
C THR A 29 -5.66 7.50 7.29
N LEU A 30 -6.16 7.26 6.08
CA LEU A 30 -5.76 7.99 4.88
C LEU A 30 -6.07 9.49 5.01
N ARG A 31 -7.26 9.83 5.49
CA ARG A 31 -7.70 11.20 5.75
C ARG A 31 -6.84 11.88 6.82
N LEU A 32 -6.55 11.19 7.93
CA LEU A 32 -5.66 11.72 8.96
C LEU A 32 -4.25 11.99 8.40
N ARG A 33 -3.72 11.11 7.56
CA ARG A 33 -2.43 11.31 6.90
C ARG A 33 -2.45 12.50 5.94
N ALA A 34 -3.53 12.69 5.18
CA ALA A 34 -3.72 13.87 4.33
C ALA A 34 -3.72 15.16 5.17
N PHE A 35 -4.47 15.16 6.28
CA PHE A 35 -4.49 16.28 7.22
C PHE A 35 -3.11 16.57 7.81
N LEU A 36 -2.40 15.56 8.30
CA LEU A 36 -1.07 15.73 8.89
C LEU A 36 -0.04 16.28 7.90
N ARG A 37 -0.12 15.89 6.63
CA ARG A 37 0.75 16.47 5.60
C ARG A 37 0.51 17.97 5.46
N LYS A 38 -0.76 18.37 5.30
CA LYS A 38 -1.15 19.78 5.18
C LYS A 38 -0.83 20.58 6.46
N LEU A 39 -0.92 19.95 7.62
CA LEU A 39 -0.58 20.57 8.90
C LEU A 39 0.93 20.78 9.02
N ARG A 40 1.75 19.82 8.55
CA ARG A 40 3.22 19.95 8.52
C ARG A 40 3.69 21.08 7.61
N ASP A 41 3.03 21.28 6.48
CA ASP A 41 3.32 22.41 5.59
C ASP A 41 3.08 23.76 6.30
N LYS A 42 2.18 23.78 7.26
CA LYS A 42 1.83 24.99 8.04
C LYS A 42 2.62 25.15 9.33
N GLU A 43 2.84 24.10 10.09
CA GLU A 43 3.39 24.13 11.46
C GLU A 43 4.78 23.47 11.56
N GLY A 44 5.31 22.89 10.46
CA GLY A 44 6.60 22.20 10.45
C GLY A 44 6.49 20.69 10.73
N ALA A 45 7.64 20.02 10.76
CA ALA A 45 7.74 18.56 10.76
C ALA A 45 7.03 17.88 11.95
N MET A 46 7.01 18.53 13.10
CA MET A 46 6.32 18.06 14.31
C MET A 46 5.25 19.08 14.72
N PRO A 47 4.03 19.01 14.19
CA PRO A 47 2.99 19.99 14.45
C PRO A 47 2.57 19.99 15.92
N GLU A 48 2.65 21.14 16.57
CA GLU A 48 2.29 21.32 17.98
C GLU A 48 0.81 20.95 18.23
N SER A 49 -0.07 21.37 17.33
CA SER A 49 -1.50 21.04 17.39
C SER A 49 -1.75 19.53 17.42
N TYR A 50 -0.95 18.76 16.70
CA TYR A 50 -1.08 17.29 16.68
C TYR A 50 -0.50 16.65 17.95
N VAL A 51 0.63 17.16 18.43
CA VAL A 51 1.24 16.69 19.69
C VAL A 51 0.25 16.90 20.85
N LYS A 52 -0.42 18.05 20.90
CA LYS A 52 -1.46 18.33 21.88
C LYS A 52 -2.63 17.34 21.79
N TYR A 53 -3.10 17.08 20.56
CA TYR A 53 -4.14 16.07 20.33
C TYR A 53 -3.73 14.69 20.87
N LEU A 54 -2.50 14.24 20.59
CA LEU A 54 -2.00 12.96 21.11
C LEU A 54 -1.93 12.94 22.64
N ALA A 55 -1.52 14.03 23.29
CA ALA A 55 -1.51 14.14 24.73
C ALA A 55 -2.92 14.03 25.34
N ASP A 56 -3.92 14.63 24.70
CA ASP A 56 -5.33 14.49 25.11
C ASP A 56 -5.82 13.04 24.94
N VAL A 57 -5.45 12.36 23.86
CA VAL A 57 -5.77 10.93 23.65
C VAL A 57 -5.16 10.06 24.74
N VAL A 58 -3.87 10.23 25.03
CA VAL A 58 -3.15 9.45 26.06
C VAL A 58 -3.72 9.70 27.46
N SER A 59 -4.17 10.91 27.76
CA SER A 59 -4.77 11.25 29.05
C SER A 59 -6.24 10.80 29.20
N GLY A 60 -6.79 10.07 28.24
CA GLY A 60 -8.17 9.62 28.23
C GLY A 60 -9.21 10.72 27.89
N LYS A 61 -8.76 11.92 27.51
CA LYS A 61 -9.60 13.03 27.07
C LYS A 61 -9.77 13.11 25.55
N GLY A 62 -9.16 12.14 24.83
CA GLY A 62 -9.17 12.12 23.36
C GLY A 62 -10.57 11.89 22.81
N ILE A 63 -10.92 12.69 21.83
CA ILE A 63 -12.11 12.50 20.97
C ILE A 63 -11.63 12.13 19.56
N PRO A 64 -12.50 11.59 18.69
CA PRO A 64 -12.12 11.27 17.31
C PRO A 64 -11.46 12.46 16.59
N PRO A 65 -10.41 12.25 15.78
CA PRO A 65 -9.67 13.33 15.12
C PRO A 65 -10.56 14.29 14.34
N GLN A 66 -11.60 13.79 13.70
CA GLN A 66 -12.57 14.59 12.96
C GLN A 66 -13.35 15.58 13.85
N GLU A 67 -13.65 15.21 15.08
CA GLU A 67 -14.35 16.10 16.02
C GLU A 67 -13.40 17.12 16.62
N TYR A 68 -12.14 16.72 16.82
CA TYR A 68 -11.11 17.57 17.39
C TYR A 68 -10.69 18.67 16.41
N PHE A 69 -10.39 18.30 15.16
CA PHE A 69 -9.78 19.20 14.18
C PHE A 69 -10.79 19.95 13.30
N ARG A 70 -12.06 19.55 13.23
CA ARG A 70 -13.09 20.29 12.51
C ARG A 70 -13.48 21.62 13.17
N LYS A 71 -12.96 21.91 14.32
CA LYS A 71 -13.25 23.13 15.06
C LYS A 71 -12.06 24.10 15.02
N GLY A 72 -12.37 25.41 14.97
CA GLY A 72 -11.36 26.44 15.09
C GLY A 72 -10.46 26.62 13.85
N LYS A 73 -9.22 27.04 14.08
CA LYS A 73 -8.26 27.46 13.03
C LYS A 73 -7.78 26.35 12.09
N LEU A 74 -8.06 25.09 12.43
CA LEU A 74 -7.61 23.93 11.65
C LEU A 74 -8.73 23.31 10.80
N ALA A 75 -9.97 23.79 10.94
CA ALA A 75 -11.13 23.28 10.21
C ALA A 75 -10.91 23.26 8.70
N SER A 76 -10.40 24.34 8.12
CA SER A 76 -10.14 24.43 6.69
C SER A 76 -9.11 23.41 6.18
N LEU A 77 -8.10 23.07 7.00
CA LEU A 77 -7.13 22.02 6.64
C LEU A 77 -7.76 20.63 6.72
N TRP A 78 -8.65 20.43 7.69
CA TRP A 78 -9.40 19.18 7.79
C TRP A 78 -10.34 19.00 6.60
N ASP A 79 -11.09 20.03 6.23
CA ASP A 79 -11.96 20.00 5.05
C ASP A 79 -11.18 19.74 3.75
N ALA A 80 -9.99 20.35 3.63
CA ALA A 80 -9.10 20.08 2.50
C ALA A 80 -8.57 18.63 2.48
N ALA A 81 -8.37 18.02 3.65
CA ALA A 81 -7.99 16.61 3.75
C ALA A 81 -9.16 15.67 3.40
N GLU A 82 -10.38 16.01 3.79
CA GLU A 82 -11.60 15.28 3.40
C GLU A 82 -11.88 15.40 1.90
N ALA A 83 -11.61 16.55 1.30
CA ALA A 83 -11.75 16.75 -0.13
C ALA A 83 -10.73 15.94 -0.96
N GLU A 84 -9.56 15.63 -0.38
CA GLU A 84 -8.51 14.81 -1.00
C GLU A 84 -8.76 13.32 -0.78
N ALA A 85 -9.04 12.90 0.45
CA ALA A 85 -9.23 11.50 0.83
C ALA A 85 -10.72 11.16 0.82
N LEU A 86 -11.16 10.44 -0.21
CA LEU A 86 -12.56 10.10 -0.42
C LEU A 86 -12.86 8.65 0.00
N ASN A 87 -13.96 8.45 0.73
CA ASN A 87 -14.47 7.10 1.01
C ASN A 87 -15.33 6.65 -0.17
N LEU A 88 -14.75 5.91 -1.09
CA LEU A 88 -15.39 5.50 -2.33
C LEU A 88 -15.22 4.00 -2.58
N THR A 89 -16.28 3.37 -3.05
CA THR A 89 -16.27 2.02 -3.61
C THR A 89 -16.28 2.15 -5.14
N LEU A 90 -15.15 1.83 -5.78
CA LEU A 90 -15.06 1.85 -7.24
C LEU A 90 -16.02 0.82 -7.86
N GLY A 91 -16.60 1.14 -9.02
CA GLY A 91 -17.63 0.35 -9.66
C GLY A 91 -19.07 0.81 -9.32
N ILE A 92 -19.25 1.63 -8.28
CA ILE A 92 -20.52 2.33 -8.03
C ILE A 92 -20.53 3.63 -8.84
N SER A 93 -21.49 3.79 -9.75
CA SER A 93 -21.53 4.93 -10.71
C SER A 93 -21.34 6.27 -10.00
N LYS A 94 -22.15 6.56 -8.98
CA LYS A 94 -22.06 7.82 -8.22
C LYS A 94 -20.68 8.06 -7.60
N HIS A 95 -20.00 7.01 -7.13
CA HIS A 95 -18.65 7.08 -6.58
C HIS A 95 -17.62 7.33 -7.68
N ASN A 96 -17.75 6.62 -8.79
CA ASN A 96 -16.89 6.82 -9.95
C ASN A 96 -17.03 8.24 -10.50
N ASP A 97 -18.26 8.79 -10.61
CA ASP A 97 -18.50 10.15 -11.11
C ASP A 97 -17.82 11.19 -10.22
N LEU A 98 -17.87 11.01 -8.89
CA LEU A 98 -17.17 11.89 -7.95
C LEU A 98 -15.64 11.82 -8.14
N LEU A 99 -15.08 10.60 -8.23
CA LEU A 99 -13.66 10.41 -8.48
C LEU A 99 -13.24 11.05 -9.81
N TYR A 100 -14.01 10.81 -10.86
CA TYR A 100 -13.73 11.32 -12.21
C TYR A 100 -13.75 12.85 -12.24
N GLY A 101 -14.71 13.48 -11.60
CA GLY A 101 -14.75 14.94 -11.49
C GLY A 101 -13.51 15.52 -10.78
N ARG A 102 -12.99 14.82 -9.75
CA ARG A 102 -11.74 15.22 -9.09
C ARG A 102 -10.51 15.07 -9.99
N ILE A 103 -10.42 13.98 -10.74
CA ILE A 103 -9.31 13.77 -11.69
C ILE A 103 -9.37 14.81 -12.81
N GLU A 104 -10.54 15.13 -13.32
CA GLU A 104 -10.72 16.17 -14.36
C GLU A 104 -10.28 17.56 -13.88
N ALA A 105 -10.63 17.90 -12.63
CA ALA A 105 -10.18 19.14 -12.03
C ALA A 105 -8.65 19.17 -11.86
N ALA A 106 -8.04 18.05 -11.45
CA ALA A 106 -6.59 17.92 -11.34
C ALA A 106 -5.88 18.08 -12.70
N LYS A 107 -6.41 17.46 -13.76
CA LYS A 107 -5.85 17.59 -15.12
C LYS A 107 -5.87 19.02 -15.67
N LYS A 108 -6.80 19.85 -15.20
CA LYS A 108 -6.82 21.28 -15.57
C LYS A 108 -5.80 22.12 -14.80
N LYS A 109 -5.38 21.63 -13.63
CA LYS A 109 -4.50 22.36 -12.71
C LYS A 109 -3.03 21.99 -12.90
N TYR A 110 -2.74 20.74 -13.25
CA TYR A 110 -1.39 20.18 -13.25
C TYR A 110 -0.96 19.76 -14.66
N ASP A 111 0.35 19.86 -14.92
CA ASP A 111 0.95 19.55 -16.23
C ASP A 111 1.01 18.04 -16.52
N ALA A 112 1.04 17.21 -15.47
CA ALA A 112 1.13 15.76 -15.59
C ALA A 112 0.29 15.06 -14.52
N LEU A 113 -0.21 13.87 -14.86
CA LEU A 113 -0.97 13.01 -13.96
C LEU A 113 -0.20 11.70 -13.74
N ILE A 114 -0.01 11.35 -12.47
CA ILE A 114 0.51 10.05 -12.06
C ILE A 114 -0.59 9.30 -11.32
N LEU A 115 -0.94 8.11 -11.79
CA LEU A 115 -1.89 7.23 -11.13
C LEU A 115 -1.14 6.18 -10.31
N ILE A 116 -1.45 6.07 -9.02
CA ILE A 116 -0.89 5.03 -8.14
C ILE A 116 -2.04 4.21 -7.57
N GLY A 117 -1.94 2.89 -7.64
CA GLY A 117 -2.98 2.02 -7.08
C GLY A 117 -2.51 0.60 -6.84
N GLY A 118 -3.20 -0.08 -5.92
CA GLY A 118 -3.03 -1.51 -5.64
C GLY A 118 -4.37 -2.21 -5.76
N PRO A 119 -4.92 -2.40 -6.98
CA PRO A 119 -6.18 -3.09 -7.14
C PRO A 119 -6.08 -4.50 -6.57
N PRO A 120 -7.01 -4.92 -5.68
CA PRO A 120 -6.92 -6.21 -5.02
C PRO A 120 -6.94 -7.35 -6.02
N CYS A 121 -6.00 -8.29 -5.85
CA CYS A 121 -5.89 -9.50 -6.66
C CYS A 121 -6.30 -10.75 -5.89
N GLN A 122 -7.31 -10.63 -5.01
CA GLN A 122 -7.71 -11.76 -4.14
C GLN A 122 -8.10 -13.02 -4.94
N ALA A 123 -8.58 -12.86 -6.17
CA ALA A 123 -8.79 -13.98 -7.09
C ALA A 123 -7.49 -14.68 -7.51
N TYR A 124 -6.34 -14.04 -7.37
CA TYR A 124 -5.04 -14.52 -7.86
C TYR A 124 -4.05 -14.90 -6.76
N SER A 125 -4.32 -14.58 -5.49
CA SER A 125 -3.44 -14.98 -4.40
C SER A 125 -3.77 -16.38 -3.88
N LEU A 126 -2.74 -17.17 -3.51
CA LEU A 126 -2.93 -18.48 -2.88
C LEU A 126 -3.77 -18.40 -1.60
N VAL A 127 -3.54 -17.35 -0.79
CA VAL A 127 -4.29 -17.11 0.46
C VAL A 127 -5.73 -16.69 0.18
N GLY A 128 -5.97 -15.90 -0.85
CA GLY A 128 -7.32 -15.53 -1.29
C GLY A 128 -8.11 -16.74 -1.75
N ARG A 129 -7.52 -17.65 -2.52
CA ARG A 129 -8.15 -18.91 -2.96
C ARG A 129 -8.51 -19.82 -1.78
N ALA A 130 -7.62 -20.01 -0.82
CA ALA A 130 -7.88 -20.84 0.35
C ALA A 130 -9.00 -20.30 1.26
N ARG A 131 -9.13 -18.97 1.39
CA ARG A 131 -10.23 -18.35 2.14
C ARG A 131 -11.57 -18.42 1.41
N GLN A 132 -11.55 -18.44 0.09
CA GLN A 132 -12.75 -18.40 -0.76
C GLN A 132 -13.33 -19.78 -1.04
N SER A 133 -12.50 -20.82 -1.08
CA SER A 133 -12.96 -22.21 -1.27
C SER A 133 -13.92 -22.70 -0.18
N ASN A 134 -13.96 -22.04 0.98
CA ASN A 134 -14.80 -22.40 2.12
C ASN A 134 -16.07 -21.54 2.24
N VAL A 135 -16.39 -20.67 1.28
CA VAL A 135 -17.60 -19.82 1.31
C VAL A 135 -18.64 -20.42 0.36
N PRO A 136 -19.80 -20.92 0.88
CA PRO A 136 -20.89 -21.41 0.03
C PRO A 136 -21.43 -20.29 -0.86
N GLY A 137 -21.58 -20.55 -2.18
CA GLY A 137 -22.11 -19.58 -3.14
C GLY A 137 -21.06 -18.71 -3.82
N PHE A 138 -19.77 -19.00 -3.67
CA PHE A 138 -18.69 -18.28 -4.34
C PHE A 138 -18.71 -18.50 -5.87
N LEU A 139 -18.93 -17.44 -6.63
CA LEU A 139 -18.98 -17.47 -8.11
C LEU A 139 -17.56 -17.31 -8.69
N THR A 140 -17.09 -18.27 -9.49
CA THR A 140 -15.70 -18.41 -9.93
C THR A 140 -15.29 -17.61 -11.15
N GLU A 141 -16.18 -17.08 -11.98
CA GLU A 141 -15.84 -16.41 -13.25
C GLU A 141 -16.48 -15.04 -13.48
N GLY A 142 -17.28 -14.53 -12.56
CA GLY A 142 -17.98 -13.25 -12.73
C GLY A 142 -17.79 -12.23 -11.61
N ASP A 143 -16.91 -12.50 -10.67
CA ASP A 143 -16.95 -11.86 -9.37
C ASP A 143 -16.42 -10.42 -9.28
N ALA A 144 -17.04 -9.67 -8.37
CA ALA A 144 -16.80 -8.28 -8.03
C ALA A 144 -15.32 -7.87 -7.86
N LYS A 145 -14.41 -8.83 -7.69
CA LYS A 145 -12.97 -8.61 -7.46
C LYS A 145 -12.14 -8.56 -8.75
N HIS A 146 -12.59 -9.22 -9.81
CA HIS A 146 -12.10 -8.95 -11.18
C HIS A 146 -12.49 -7.53 -11.62
N PHE A 147 -13.55 -7.02 -11.04
CA PHE A 147 -14.04 -5.68 -11.30
C PHE A 147 -13.07 -4.58 -10.89
N LEU A 148 -12.41 -4.69 -9.74
CA LEU A 148 -11.56 -3.59 -9.23
C LEU A 148 -10.30 -3.35 -10.06
N TYR A 149 -9.73 -4.40 -10.67
CA TYR A 149 -8.70 -4.21 -11.67
C TYR A 149 -9.22 -3.47 -12.91
N LYS A 150 -10.44 -3.82 -13.37
CA LYS A 150 -11.08 -3.12 -14.51
C LYS A 150 -11.37 -1.66 -14.19
N GLU A 151 -11.76 -1.34 -12.97
CA GLU A 151 -11.95 0.05 -12.52
C GLU A 151 -10.64 0.85 -12.59
N TYR A 152 -9.53 0.25 -12.13
CA TYR A 152 -8.21 0.86 -12.29
C TYR A 152 -7.86 1.08 -13.76
N LEU A 153 -8.12 0.09 -14.60
CA LEU A 153 -7.91 0.17 -16.05
C LEU A 153 -8.80 1.24 -16.71
N GLN A 154 -10.04 1.41 -16.24
CA GLN A 154 -10.95 2.47 -16.73
C GLN A 154 -10.38 3.87 -16.46
N VAL A 155 -9.80 4.10 -15.28
CA VAL A 155 -9.15 5.37 -14.96
C VAL A 155 -7.99 5.64 -15.93
N ILE A 156 -7.14 4.63 -16.21
CA ILE A 156 -6.03 4.77 -17.17
C ILE A 156 -6.59 5.07 -18.57
N ALA A 157 -7.58 4.31 -19.03
CA ALA A 157 -8.16 4.45 -20.36
C ALA A 157 -8.82 5.82 -20.56
N ARG A 158 -9.50 6.35 -19.53
CA ARG A 158 -10.24 7.60 -19.59
C ARG A 158 -9.33 8.83 -19.51
N TYR A 159 -8.38 8.79 -18.61
CA TYR A 159 -7.58 9.99 -18.26
C TYR A 159 -6.17 9.99 -18.83
N SER A 160 -5.69 8.85 -19.31
CA SER A 160 -4.39 8.69 -19.94
C SER A 160 -3.25 9.34 -19.11
N PRO A 161 -3.03 8.93 -17.84
CA PRO A 161 -1.95 9.47 -17.04
C PRO A 161 -0.60 9.29 -17.76
N GLU A 162 0.34 10.20 -17.56
CA GLU A 162 1.69 10.12 -18.11
C GLU A 162 2.42 8.87 -17.61
N VAL A 163 2.22 8.56 -16.33
CA VAL A 163 2.75 7.37 -15.65
C VAL A 163 1.65 6.76 -14.77
N PHE A 164 1.61 5.44 -14.70
CA PHE A 164 0.89 4.76 -13.65
C PHE A 164 1.79 3.77 -12.92
N ILE A 165 1.50 3.54 -11.65
CA ILE A 165 2.18 2.55 -10.81
C ILE A 165 1.13 1.63 -10.20
N MET A 166 1.21 0.35 -10.53
CA MET A 166 0.34 -0.68 -9.99
C MET A 166 1.12 -1.61 -9.06
N GLU A 167 0.70 -1.65 -7.78
CA GLU A 167 1.24 -2.59 -6.79
C GLU A 167 0.39 -3.86 -6.72
N ASN A 168 1.06 -4.99 -6.54
CA ASN A 168 0.36 -6.25 -6.31
C ASN A 168 1.24 -7.27 -5.55
N VAL A 169 0.65 -8.41 -5.18
CA VAL A 169 1.38 -9.51 -4.54
C VAL A 169 2.08 -10.39 -5.58
N LYS A 170 3.14 -11.10 -5.18
CA LYS A 170 3.92 -11.99 -6.07
C LYS A 170 3.07 -13.04 -6.80
N GLY A 171 1.99 -13.49 -6.18
CA GLY A 171 1.10 -14.49 -6.76
C GLY A 171 0.50 -14.12 -8.12
N ILE A 172 0.47 -12.83 -8.47
CA ILE A 172 -0.03 -12.37 -9.78
C ILE A 172 0.83 -12.88 -10.94
N LEU A 173 2.14 -13.07 -10.74
CA LEU A 173 3.08 -13.50 -11.79
C LEU A 173 2.92 -14.98 -12.14
N SER A 174 2.49 -15.81 -11.19
CA SER A 174 2.35 -17.26 -11.36
C SER A 174 0.90 -17.74 -11.49
N SER A 175 -0.06 -16.82 -11.36
CA SER A 175 -1.47 -17.17 -11.41
C SER A 175 -1.94 -17.48 -12.83
N THR A 176 -2.78 -18.51 -12.95
CA THR A 176 -3.43 -18.88 -14.20
C THR A 176 -4.95 -18.96 -13.99
N VAL A 177 -5.71 -18.56 -14.98
CA VAL A 177 -7.17 -18.72 -15.04
C VAL A 177 -7.52 -19.31 -16.40
N GLY A 178 -8.29 -20.41 -16.41
CA GLY A 178 -8.59 -21.10 -17.66
C GLY A 178 -7.36 -21.56 -18.46
N GLY A 179 -6.25 -21.89 -17.78
CA GLY A 179 -4.98 -22.27 -18.41
C GLY A 179 -4.15 -21.11 -18.99
N ARG A 180 -4.61 -19.86 -18.87
CA ARG A 180 -3.90 -18.67 -19.37
C ARG A 180 -3.20 -17.93 -18.25
N SER A 181 -1.98 -17.45 -18.51
CA SER A 181 -1.24 -16.61 -17.58
C SER A 181 -1.97 -15.29 -17.34
N MET A 182 -2.29 -15.00 -16.08
CA MET A 182 -2.92 -13.75 -15.68
C MET A 182 -1.99 -12.55 -15.86
N PHE A 183 -0.71 -12.73 -15.58
CA PHE A 183 0.27 -11.67 -15.80
C PHE A 183 0.31 -11.22 -17.27
N ASN A 184 0.33 -12.17 -18.21
CA ASN A 184 0.33 -11.84 -19.64
C ASN A 184 -0.95 -11.10 -20.06
N GLN A 185 -2.10 -11.47 -19.51
CA GLN A 185 -3.35 -10.76 -19.77
C GLN A 185 -3.30 -9.32 -19.22
N ILE A 186 -2.92 -9.16 -17.96
CA ILE A 186 -2.82 -7.83 -17.31
C ILE A 186 -1.79 -6.96 -18.04
N ARG A 187 -0.67 -7.53 -18.46
CA ARG A 187 0.35 -6.84 -19.25
C ARG A 187 -0.21 -6.30 -20.56
N ALA A 188 -0.95 -7.13 -21.29
CA ALA A 188 -1.57 -6.72 -22.55
C ALA A 188 -2.65 -5.64 -22.36
N ASP A 189 -3.47 -5.78 -21.31
CA ASP A 189 -4.52 -4.82 -20.97
C ASP A 189 -3.93 -3.44 -20.56
N LEU A 190 -2.89 -3.45 -19.73
CA LEU A 190 -2.21 -2.24 -19.28
C LEU A 190 -1.43 -1.55 -20.39
N ALA A 191 -0.90 -2.31 -21.36
CA ALA A 191 -0.22 -1.74 -22.53
C ALA A 191 -1.21 -0.97 -23.44
N ASN A 192 -2.46 -1.44 -23.54
CA ASN A 192 -3.49 -0.79 -24.36
C ASN A 192 -4.87 -0.79 -23.67
N PRO A 193 -5.08 0.09 -22.66
CA PRO A 193 -6.25 0.04 -21.79
C PRO A 193 -7.58 0.26 -22.53
N LYS A 194 -7.62 1.17 -23.50
CA LYS A 194 -8.87 1.40 -24.27
C LYS A 194 -9.27 0.19 -25.11
N ARG A 195 -8.29 -0.45 -25.76
CA ARG A 195 -8.52 -1.69 -26.52
C ARG A 195 -9.04 -2.80 -25.60
N ALA A 196 -8.41 -2.98 -24.45
CA ALA A 196 -8.80 -3.99 -23.47
C ALA A 196 -10.25 -3.81 -22.96
N LEU A 197 -10.72 -2.57 -22.88
CA LEU A 197 -12.08 -2.23 -22.44
C LEU A 197 -13.07 -2.07 -23.61
N GLY A 198 -12.65 -2.30 -24.87
CA GLY A 198 -13.51 -2.08 -26.03
C GLY A 198 -13.93 -0.63 -26.24
N MET A 199 -13.18 0.33 -25.71
CA MET A 199 -13.48 1.75 -25.82
C MET A 199 -12.96 2.31 -27.16
N SER A 200 -13.79 3.09 -27.84
CA SER A 200 -13.42 3.79 -29.08
C SER A 200 -12.68 5.11 -28.84
N GLY A 201 -12.12 5.68 -29.91
CA GLY A 201 -11.46 6.99 -29.90
C GLY A 201 -9.96 6.97 -29.68
N PRO A 202 -9.28 8.13 -29.72
CA PRO A 202 -7.84 8.23 -29.54
C PRO A 202 -7.38 7.57 -28.24
N HIS A 203 -6.30 6.81 -28.30
CA HIS A 203 -5.76 6.10 -27.15
C HIS A 203 -4.27 6.35 -27.01
N LYS A 204 -3.81 6.26 -25.77
CA LYS A 204 -2.39 6.23 -25.44
C LYS A 204 -1.98 4.80 -25.19
N GLU A 205 -0.87 4.40 -25.78
CA GLU A 205 -0.20 3.13 -25.50
C GLU A 205 0.81 3.33 -24.37
N TYR A 206 0.95 2.28 -23.58
CA TYR A 206 1.90 2.25 -22.46
C TYR A 206 2.95 1.16 -22.68
N VAL A 207 4.16 1.50 -22.22
CA VAL A 207 5.25 0.53 -22.09
C VAL A 207 5.41 0.23 -20.61
N LEU A 208 5.42 -1.04 -20.26
CA LEU A 208 5.59 -1.47 -18.87
C LEU A 208 7.08 -1.65 -18.59
N LEU A 209 7.51 -1.13 -17.46
CA LEU A 209 8.90 -1.10 -17.03
C LEU A 209 9.05 -1.58 -15.59
N PRO A 210 10.16 -2.23 -15.22
CA PRO A 210 10.51 -2.46 -13.83
C PRO A 210 10.90 -1.12 -13.17
N VAL A 211 10.60 -0.96 -11.89
CA VAL A 211 11.06 0.20 -11.11
C VAL A 211 12.50 0.03 -10.63
N HIS A 212 12.93 -1.21 -10.43
CA HIS A 212 14.31 -1.56 -10.11
C HIS A 212 15.11 -1.76 -11.41
N VAL A 213 16.36 -1.31 -11.40
CA VAL A 213 17.33 -1.49 -12.48
C VAL A 213 18.65 -1.87 -11.86
N ASP A 214 19.35 -2.82 -12.43
CA ASP A 214 20.69 -3.18 -11.99
C ASP A 214 21.64 -1.98 -12.19
N GLU A 215 22.64 -1.87 -11.34
CA GLU A 215 23.59 -0.77 -11.38
C GLU A 215 24.31 -0.70 -12.74
N GLY A 216 24.37 0.49 -13.31
CA GLY A 216 24.96 0.72 -14.64
C GLY A 216 24.11 0.26 -15.83
N SER A 217 22.93 -0.29 -15.60
CA SER A 217 21.99 -0.73 -16.63
C SER A 217 20.92 0.31 -16.93
N VAL A 218 20.31 0.20 -18.11
CA VAL A 218 19.11 0.95 -18.49
C VAL A 218 17.90 0.02 -18.47
N ARG A 219 16.71 0.56 -18.26
CA ARG A 219 15.47 -0.21 -18.35
C ARG A 219 15.25 -0.70 -19.77
N ASN A 220 15.01 -2.00 -19.92
CA ASN A 220 14.56 -2.59 -21.16
C ASN A 220 13.14 -3.15 -20.97
N PRO A 221 12.15 -2.75 -21.79
CA PRO A 221 10.79 -3.30 -21.71
C PRO A 221 10.72 -4.82 -21.88
N ASP A 222 11.65 -5.40 -22.64
CA ASP A 222 11.66 -6.84 -22.90
C ASP A 222 12.09 -7.66 -21.69
N ASP A 223 12.85 -7.07 -20.77
CA ASP A 223 13.31 -7.74 -19.55
C ASP A 223 12.17 -8.35 -18.73
N ILE A 224 11.00 -7.70 -18.69
CA ILE A 224 9.84 -8.20 -17.95
C ILE A 224 9.05 -9.27 -18.70
N ILE A 225 9.29 -9.41 -19.99
CA ILE A 225 8.71 -10.47 -20.84
C ILE A 225 9.48 -11.76 -20.60
N ASP A 226 10.80 -11.66 -20.61
CA ASP A 226 11.72 -12.78 -20.44
C ASP A 226 11.75 -13.25 -18.98
N ASP A 227 11.77 -12.30 -18.05
CA ASP A 227 11.77 -12.57 -16.61
C ASP A 227 10.83 -11.63 -15.84
N PRO A 228 9.55 -11.99 -15.67
CA PRO A 228 8.59 -11.19 -14.87
C PRO A 228 9.00 -10.98 -13.42
N SER A 229 9.94 -11.76 -12.88
CA SER A 229 10.43 -11.59 -11.50
C SER A 229 11.17 -10.27 -11.30
N ARG A 230 11.64 -9.62 -12.35
CA ARG A 230 12.23 -8.26 -12.32
C ARG A 230 11.25 -7.17 -11.85
N LEU A 231 9.96 -7.45 -11.87
CA LEU A 231 8.94 -6.57 -11.29
C LEU A 231 8.84 -6.70 -9.77
N ILE A 232 9.54 -7.66 -9.14
CA ILE A 232 9.46 -7.89 -7.70
C ILE A 232 10.41 -6.93 -6.98
N VAL A 233 9.83 -6.00 -6.23
CA VAL A 233 10.56 -5.17 -5.26
C VAL A 233 10.61 -5.92 -3.93
N ARG A 234 11.82 -6.13 -3.42
CA ARG A 234 12.11 -6.71 -2.11
C ARG A 234 12.43 -5.57 -1.16
N CYS A 235 11.45 -5.21 -0.31
CA CYS A 235 11.54 -4.01 0.52
C CYS A 235 12.78 -3.97 1.41
N GLU A 236 13.22 -5.13 1.92
CA GLU A 236 14.42 -5.27 2.74
C GLU A 236 15.70 -4.82 2.02
N LYS A 237 15.75 -4.94 0.69
CA LYS A 237 16.87 -4.47 -0.13
C LYS A 237 16.88 -2.94 -0.32
N HIS A 238 15.81 -2.26 0.05
CA HIS A 238 15.65 -0.80 -0.09
C HIS A 238 15.59 -0.10 1.28
N GLY A 239 16.23 -0.68 2.31
CA GLY A 239 16.35 -0.08 3.64
C GLY A 239 15.09 -0.14 4.49
N ILE A 240 14.09 -0.92 4.10
CA ILE A 240 12.87 -1.15 4.90
C ILE A 240 13.07 -2.40 5.74
N PRO A 241 12.96 -2.34 7.08
CA PRO A 241 13.21 -3.48 7.97
C PRO A 241 12.02 -4.47 7.95
N GLN A 242 11.62 -4.90 6.77
CA GLN A 242 10.52 -5.83 6.56
C GLN A 242 10.74 -6.64 5.28
N ALA A 243 10.78 -7.95 5.38
CA ALA A 243 10.83 -8.86 4.23
C ALA A 243 9.47 -8.90 3.50
N ARG A 244 9.09 -7.77 2.88
CA ARG A 244 7.85 -7.61 2.14
C ARG A 244 8.13 -7.53 0.65
N HIS A 245 7.78 -8.56 -0.08
CA HIS A 245 7.96 -8.61 -1.53
C HIS A 245 6.68 -8.21 -2.24
N ARG A 246 6.79 -7.30 -3.21
CA ARG A 246 5.67 -6.81 -4.01
C ARG A 246 6.04 -6.72 -5.48
N VAL A 247 5.09 -7.04 -6.33
CA VAL A 247 5.16 -6.73 -7.75
C VAL A 247 4.79 -5.27 -7.93
N ILE A 248 5.68 -4.50 -8.54
CA ILE A 248 5.41 -3.10 -8.89
C ILE A 248 5.59 -2.94 -10.39
N ILE A 249 4.49 -2.64 -11.07
CA ILE A 249 4.44 -2.41 -12.50
C ILE A 249 4.37 -0.90 -12.72
N MET A 250 5.37 -0.35 -13.40
CA MET A 250 5.37 1.03 -13.86
C MET A 250 4.98 1.07 -15.32
N GLY A 251 3.85 1.68 -15.64
CA GLY A 251 3.44 1.96 -17.02
C GLY A 251 3.73 3.41 -17.38
N VAL A 252 4.43 3.61 -18.49
CA VAL A 252 4.79 4.94 -18.99
C VAL A 252 4.20 5.10 -20.38
N GLN A 253 3.62 6.25 -20.68
CA GLN A 253 3.15 6.55 -22.05
C GLN A 253 4.30 6.33 -23.03
N LYS A 254 4.02 5.66 -24.16
CA LYS A 254 5.02 5.35 -25.19
C LYS A 254 5.80 6.56 -25.69
N SER A 255 5.15 7.73 -25.71
CA SER A 255 5.78 9.01 -26.05
C SER A 255 6.87 9.47 -25.07
N LEU A 256 6.86 8.97 -23.84
CA LEU A 256 7.82 9.29 -22.78
C LEU A 256 8.89 8.22 -22.57
N LEU A 257 8.84 7.12 -23.34
CA LEU A 257 9.71 5.96 -23.16
C LEU A 257 11.20 6.34 -23.17
N ALA A 258 11.63 7.14 -24.12
CA ALA A 258 13.05 7.53 -24.27
C ALA A 258 13.62 8.25 -23.02
N LYS A 259 12.77 8.93 -22.25
CA LYS A 259 13.14 9.56 -20.96
C LYS A 259 13.09 8.52 -19.82
N ALA A 260 12.07 7.67 -19.83
CA ALA A 260 11.82 6.72 -18.74
C ALA A 260 12.90 5.62 -18.66
N ILE A 261 13.39 5.12 -19.79
CA ILE A 261 14.46 4.11 -19.80
C ILE A 261 15.80 4.62 -19.23
N LYS A 262 16.05 5.93 -19.32
CA LYS A 262 17.25 6.59 -18.80
C LYS A 262 17.11 7.06 -17.36
N ALA A 263 15.90 7.03 -16.80
CA ALA A 263 15.69 7.46 -15.43
C ALA A 263 16.37 6.47 -14.46
N PRO A 264 16.91 6.92 -13.31
CA PRO A 264 17.54 6.03 -12.34
C PRO A 264 16.55 4.99 -11.82
N GLY A 265 17.07 3.87 -11.36
CA GLY A 265 16.31 2.85 -10.63
C GLY A 265 16.02 3.28 -9.18
N LEU A 266 15.48 2.35 -8.41
CA LEU A 266 15.38 2.53 -6.96
C LEU A 266 16.77 2.45 -6.35
N ASP A 267 17.08 3.40 -5.46
CA ASP A 267 18.33 3.39 -4.73
C ASP A 267 18.44 2.16 -3.83
N LEU A 268 19.64 1.61 -3.78
CA LEU A 268 20.00 0.57 -2.81
C LEU A 268 20.72 1.26 -1.64
N PRO A 269 20.30 1.06 -0.40
CA PRO A 269 20.99 1.62 0.75
C PRO A 269 22.34 0.90 0.96
N GLU A 270 23.32 1.62 1.45
CA GLU A 270 24.63 1.04 1.81
C GLU A 270 24.52 -0.07 2.86
N LYS A 271 23.52 0.01 3.73
CA LYS A 271 23.29 -0.93 4.82
C LYS A 271 21.82 -1.34 4.93
N VAL A 272 21.57 -2.63 5.04
CA VAL A 272 20.25 -3.16 5.37
C VAL A 272 19.91 -2.83 6.82
N LYS A 273 18.72 -2.29 7.06
CA LYS A 273 18.19 -2.02 8.40
C LYS A 273 17.59 -3.28 9.00
N THR A 274 17.97 -3.59 10.24
CA THR A 274 17.38 -4.69 11.00
C THR A 274 16.11 -4.27 11.73
N ILE A 275 15.27 -5.24 12.11
CA ILE A 275 14.09 -4.98 12.95
C ILE A 275 14.53 -4.41 14.32
N ALA A 276 15.62 -4.90 14.90
CA ALA A 276 16.15 -4.40 16.16
C ALA A 276 16.50 -2.90 16.08
N GLU A 277 17.18 -2.48 14.99
CA GLU A 277 17.47 -1.05 14.75
C GLU A 277 16.20 -0.21 14.57
N ALA A 278 15.18 -0.76 13.90
CA ALA A 278 13.93 -0.04 13.67
C ALA A 278 13.08 0.12 14.94
N LEU A 279 13.14 -0.85 15.85
CA LEU A 279 12.42 -0.82 17.12
C LEU A 279 13.23 -0.16 18.25
N SER A 280 14.50 0.16 18.00
CA SER A 280 15.35 0.86 18.97
C SER A 280 14.73 2.21 19.34
N GLY A 281 14.60 2.46 20.64
CA GLY A 281 13.99 3.69 21.17
C GLY A 281 12.46 3.70 21.25
N LEU A 282 11.76 2.67 20.76
CA LEU A 282 10.34 2.51 21.03
C LEU A 282 10.12 1.97 22.46
N PRO A 283 9.00 2.34 23.11
CA PRO A 283 8.61 1.76 24.39
C PRO A 283 8.49 0.24 24.27
N LYS A 284 8.98 -0.48 25.27
CA LYS A 284 8.74 -1.92 25.39
C LYS A 284 7.27 -2.13 25.75
N LEU A 285 6.49 -2.63 24.80
CA LEU A 285 5.06 -2.91 24.97
C LEU A 285 4.81 -4.40 24.78
N ARG A 286 3.99 -4.98 25.63
CA ARG A 286 3.44 -6.31 25.44
C ARG A 286 2.15 -6.29 24.62
N SER A 287 1.81 -7.39 24.02
CA SER A 287 0.48 -7.57 23.41
C SER A 287 -0.58 -7.64 24.50
N GLY A 288 -1.70 -6.96 24.30
CA GLY A 288 -2.87 -7.11 25.17
C GLY A 288 -3.55 -8.46 25.01
N LEU A 289 -4.31 -8.85 26.03
CA LEU A 289 -5.15 -10.05 26.00
C LEU A 289 -6.43 -9.80 25.18
N SER A 290 -6.77 -10.73 24.30
CA SER A 290 -7.93 -10.58 23.40
C SER A 290 -9.22 -11.25 23.88
N ARG A 291 -9.15 -12.07 24.92
CA ARG A 291 -10.27 -12.91 25.39
C ARG A 291 -10.60 -12.76 26.87
N THR A 292 -9.73 -12.14 27.63
CA THR A 292 -9.87 -11.87 29.05
C THR A 292 -9.53 -10.42 29.33
N GLU A 293 -9.84 -9.92 30.50
CA GLU A 293 -9.44 -8.59 30.94
C GLU A 293 -7.91 -8.45 30.88
N ASP A 294 -7.42 -7.35 30.32
CA ASP A 294 -5.99 -7.13 30.11
C ASP A 294 -5.33 -6.54 31.37
N VAL A 295 -5.25 -7.35 32.41
CA VAL A 295 -4.57 -7.06 33.67
C VAL A 295 -3.28 -7.88 33.82
N PRO A 296 -2.28 -7.44 34.59
CA PRO A 296 -0.98 -8.11 34.71
C PRO A 296 -1.10 -9.61 35.04
N ASP A 297 -1.89 -9.96 36.05
CA ASP A 297 -2.02 -11.35 36.49
C ASP A 297 -2.61 -12.29 35.43
N GLU A 298 -3.59 -11.82 34.68
CA GLU A 298 -4.17 -12.60 33.58
C GLU A 298 -3.17 -12.76 32.43
N TRP A 299 -2.35 -11.74 32.19
CA TRP A 299 -1.33 -11.81 31.18
C TRP A 299 -0.23 -12.82 31.57
N VAL A 300 0.25 -12.78 32.82
CA VAL A 300 1.25 -13.74 33.35
C VAL A 300 0.69 -15.17 33.25
N ARG A 301 -0.55 -15.42 33.68
CA ARG A 301 -1.20 -16.73 33.55
C ARG A 301 -1.28 -17.22 32.11
N ALA A 302 -1.61 -16.32 31.17
CA ALA A 302 -1.67 -16.65 29.77
C ALA A 302 -0.28 -17.02 29.21
N MET A 303 0.74 -16.26 29.58
CA MET A 303 2.13 -16.52 29.14
C MET A 303 2.66 -17.85 29.72
N GLU A 304 2.45 -18.10 31.00
CA GLU A 304 2.83 -19.38 31.62
C GLU A 304 2.12 -20.58 30.97
N SER A 305 0.84 -20.42 30.69
CA SER A 305 0.07 -21.46 29.99
C SER A 305 0.66 -21.76 28.61
N GLN A 306 1.01 -20.73 27.83
CA GLN A 306 1.63 -20.90 26.51
C GLN A 306 3.06 -21.48 26.65
N ARG A 307 3.86 -21.01 27.60
CA ARG A 307 5.18 -21.59 27.90
C ARG A 307 5.11 -23.10 28.12
N LYS A 308 4.24 -23.54 29.05
CA LYS A 308 4.01 -24.96 29.35
C LYS A 308 3.54 -25.75 28.12
N ARG A 309 2.76 -25.12 27.24
CA ARG A 309 2.29 -25.72 25.97
C ARG A 309 3.44 -25.88 24.99
N VAL A 310 4.30 -24.86 24.83
CA VAL A 310 5.48 -24.89 23.94
C VAL A 310 6.47 -25.95 24.43
N VAL A 311 6.84 -25.94 25.71
CA VAL A 311 7.74 -26.95 26.31
C VAL A 311 7.21 -28.37 26.08
N ARG A 312 5.91 -28.61 26.29
CA ARG A 312 5.30 -29.91 25.98
C ARG A 312 5.34 -30.28 24.51
N SER A 313 5.15 -29.29 23.60
CA SER A 313 5.14 -29.53 22.15
C SER A 313 6.53 -29.78 21.59
N LEU A 314 7.56 -29.19 22.17
CA LEU A 314 8.96 -29.42 21.82
C LEU A 314 9.37 -30.86 22.16
N GLY A 315 8.80 -31.45 23.21
CA GLY A 315 8.85 -32.87 23.53
C GLY A 315 10.28 -33.45 23.51
N LYS A 316 10.35 -34.73 23.26
CA LYS A 316 11.59 -35.52 23.34
C LYS A 316 12.60 -35.31 22.19
N SER A 317 12.32 -34.40 21.25
CA SER A 317 13.18 -34.15 20.06
C SER A 317 13.83 -32.78 20.02
N ALA A 318 13.63 -31.93 21.04
CA ALA A 318 14.20 -30.60 21.09
C ALA A 318 15.59 -30.60 21.76
N ASP A 319 16.38 -29.60 21.39
CA ASP A 319 17.62 -29.25 22.07
C ASP A 319 17.33 -28.97 23.54
N SER A 320 18.01 -29.69 24.45
CA SER A 320 17.84 -29.56 25.90
C SER A 320 18.00 -28.14 26.39
N ASP A 321 18.96 -27.40 25.77
CA ASP A 321 19.30 -26.04 26.14
C ASP A 321 18.17 -25.08 25.85
N LEU A 322 17.37 -25.31 24.76
CA LEU A 322 16.22 -24.53 24.43
C LEU A 322 15.06 -24.76 25.42
N VAL A 323 14.88 -25.99 25.87
CA VAL A 323 13.85 -26.32 26.86
C VAL A 323 14.17 -25.66 28.18
N GLU A 324 15.42 -25.80 28.67
CA GLU A 324 15.92 -25.18 29.90
C GLU A 324 15.74 -23.64 29.85
N LEU A 325 16.15 -23.00 28.72
CA LEU A 325 15.98 -21.56 28.52
C LEU A 325 14.51 -21.12 28.60
N LEU A 326 13.58 -21.93 28.09
CA LEU A 326 12.14 -21.64 28.14
C LEU A 326 11.54 -21.86 29.51
N GLU A 327 12.10 -22.81 30.31
CA GLU A 327 11.63 -23.07 31.67
C GLU A 327 12.09 -21.98 32.65
N ASP A 328 13.24 -21.35 32.38
CA ASP A 328 13.82 -20.28 33.20
C ASP A 328 13.23 -18.88 32.91
N VAL A 329 12.36 -18.74 31.91
CA VAL A 329 11.72 -17.43 31.65
C VAL A 329 10.73 -17.07 32.76
N GLU A 330 11.04 -16.01 33.47
CA GLU A 330 10.10 -15.35 34.41
C GLU A 330 9.31 -14.27 33.70
N PHE A 331 8.03 -14.17 34.04
CA PHE A 331 7.14 -13.13 33.50
C PHE A 331 6.77 -12.18 34.66
N ASP A 332 7.45 -11.02 34.68
CA ASP A 332 7.18 -9.92 35.62
C ASP A 332 6.07 -8.99 35.12
#